data_71103b01ff2a450373df84a43629b8bc
#
_entry.id   71103b01ff2a450373df84a43629b8bc
#
_cell.length_a   1.000
_cell.length_b   1.000
_cell.length_c   1.000
_cell.angle_alpha   90.00
_cell.angle_beta   90.00
_cell.angle_gamma   90.00
#
_symmetry.space_group_name_H-M   'P 1'
#
loop_
_entity.id
_entity.type
_entity.pdbx_description
1 polymer ?
#
loop_
_entity_poly.entity_id
_entity_poly.type
_entity_poly.pdbx_seq_one_letter_code
_entity_poly.pdbx_strand_id
1 'polypeptide(L)'
;MIQATVSPMPLPPRRVPDRIAEFARTVLPMSLLLLVMRIGAAAIFFLSGRTKIEGWFTISDSAYELFRYEYALPLIPSDTAAVAATISEHLFPVLLVLGLFTRYAALALLGMTVVIEIFVYPDAWPTHLSWAGLLLPLVALGGGRASLDRLFRIP
;
A
#
# COMPACT_ATOMS: atom_id res chain seq x y z
N MET A 1 -46.97 -35.04 -25.31
CA MET A 1 -46.08 -33.97 -24.83
C MET A 1 -44.71 -34.17 -25.44
N ILE A 2 -44.31 -33.36 -26.42
CA ILE A 2 -43.02 -33.44 -27.09
C ILE A 2 -42.12 -32.45 -26.32
N GLN A 3 -41.17 -32.98 -25.54
CA GLN A 3 -40.12 -32.15 -24.94
C GLN A 3 -39.13 -31.78 -26.05
N ALA A 4 -39.17 -30.51 -26.47
CA ALA A 4 -38.14 -29.94 -27.33
C ALA A 4 -36.84 -29.86 -26.57
N THR A 5 -35.85 -30.70 -26.87
CA THR A 5 -34.50 -30.61 -26.42
C THR A 5 -33.86 -29.38 -27.07
N VAL A 6 -33.76 -28.27 -26.32
CA VAL A 6 -33.01 -27.08 -26.74
C VAL A 6 -31.52 -27.45 -26.68
N SER A 7 -30.92 -27.65 -27.86
CA SER A 7 -29.45 -27.82 -27.95
C SER A 7 -28.76 -26.54 -27.47
N PRO A 8 -27.75 -26.62 -26.59
CA PRO A 8 -27.00 -25.44 -26.14
C PRO A 8 -26.33 -24.75 -27.34
N MET A 9 -26.56 -23.46 -27.47
CA MET A 9 -25.96 -22.64 -28.51
C MET A 9 -24.42 -22.69 -28.37
N PRO A 10 -23.65 -22.96 -29.44
CA PRO A 10 -22.20 -22.99 -29.38
C PRO A 10 -21.68 -21.61 -28.97
N LEU A 11 -20.79 -21.58 -27.97
CA LEU A 11 -20.14 -20.34 -27.54
C LEU A 11 -19.34 -19.73 -28.70
N PRO A 12 -19.36 -18.41 -28.85
CA PRO A 12 -18.59 -17.72 -29.88
C PRO A 12 -17.09 -18.03 -29.74
N PRO A 13 -16.34 -18.08 -30.86
CA PRO A 13 -14.90 -18.33 -30.80
C PRO A 13 -14.20 -17.28 -29.97
N ARG A 14 -13.35 -17.72 -29.01
CA ARG A 14 -12.57 -16.83 -28.11
C ARG A 14 -11.68 -15.94 -28.96
N ARG A 15 -11.81 -14.60 -28.78
CA ARG A 15 -11.00 -13.60 -29.47
C ARG A 15 -9.59 -13.57 -28.89
N VAL A 16 -8.59 -13.08 -29.68
CA VAL A 16 -7.19 -12.94 -29.21
C VAL A 16 -7.08 -12.13 -27.90
N PRO A 17 -7.82 -11.01 -27.69
CA PRO A 17 -7.85 -10.30 -26.42
C PRO A 17 -8.27 -11.16 -25.22
N ASP A 18 -9.19 -12.12 -25.42
CA ASP A 18 -9.66 -13.02 -24.35
C ASP A 18 -8.54 -13.96 -23.90
N ARG A 19 -7.72 -14.44 -24.83
CA ARG A 19 -6.55 -15.30 -24.54
C ARG A 19 -5.47 -14.55 -23.77
N ILE A 20 -5.21 -13.29 -24.12
CA ILE A 20 -4.25 -12.43 -23.42
C ILE A 20 -4.73 -12.17 -22.00
N ALA A 21 -6.00 -11.82 -21.83
CA ALA A 21 -6.59 -11.59 -20.51
C ALA A 21 -6.57 -12.83 -19.62
N GLU A 22 -6.83 -14.00 -20.19
CA GLU A 22 -6.82 -15.29 -19.48
C GLU A 22 -5.39 -15.65 -19.06
N PHE A 23 -4.42 -15.49 -19.96
CA PHE A 23 -3.00 -15.68 -19.66
C PHE A 23 -2.54 -14.72 -18.54
N ALA A 24 -2.88 -13.44 -18.65
CA ALA A 24 -2.53 -12.44 -17.64
C ALA A 24 -3.10 -12.81 -16.26
N ARG A 25 -4.36 -13.26 -16.17
CA ARG A 25 -4.98 -13.70 -14.90
C ARG A 25 -4.30 -14.95 -14.32
N THR A 26 -3.75 -15.81 -15.16
CA THR A 26 -3.04 -17.02 -14.72
C THR A 26 -1.66 -16.67 -14.18
N VAL A 27 -0.94 -15.78 -14.86
CA VAL A 27 0.43 -15.39 -14.50
C VAL A 27 0.45 -14.38 -13.35
N LEU A 28 -0.57 -13.49 -13.28
CA LEU A 28 -0.70 -12.43 -12.27
C LEU A 28 -1.94 -12.68 -11.39
N PRO A 29 -1.93 -13.72 -10.54
CA PRO A 29 -3.02 -13.92 -9.60
C PRO A 29 -3.10 -12.73 -8.62
N MET A 30 -4.31 -12.38 -8.19
CA MET A 30 -4.56 -11.25 -7.27
C MET A 30 -3.64 -11.28 -6.04
N SER A 31 -3.33 -12.45 -5.51
CA SER A 31 -2.46 -12.58 -4.35
C SER A 31 -1.02 -12.14 -4.63
N LEU A 32 -0.52 -12.34 -5.85
CA LEU A 32 0.80 -11.86 -6.27
C LEU A 32 0.80 -10.35 -6.42
N LEU A 33 -0.24 -9.78 -7.03
CA LEU A 33 -0.38 -8.33 -7.16
C LEU A 33 -0.40 -7.65 -5.80
N LEU A 34 -1.21 -8.15 -4.86
CA LEU A 34 -1.28 -7.62 -3.50
C LEU A 34 0.06 -7.76 -2.76
N LEU A 35 0.80 -8.86 -2.96
CA LEU A 35 2.14 -9.00 -2.39
C LEU A 35 3.10 -7.95 -2.95
N VAL A 36 3.12 -7.74 -4.27
CA VAL A 36 3.97 -6.73 -4.91
C VAL A 36 3.61 -5.32 -4.41
N MET A 37 2.32 -5.00 -4.28
CA MET A 37 1.87 -3.72 -3.73
C MET A 37 2.32 -3.52 -2.29
N ARG A 38 2.24 -4.56 -1.45
CA ARG A 38 2.72 -4.52 -0.06
C ARG A 38 4.21 -4.24 0.01
N ILE A 39 5.01 -4.97 -0.76
CA ILE A 39 6.47 -4.78 -0.79
C ILE A 39 6.84 -3.40 -1.34
N GLY A 40 6.20 -2.97 -2.44
CA GLY A 40 6.44 -1.66 -3.04
C GLY A 40 6.13 -0.51 -2.09
N ALA A 41 4.93 -0.52 -1.49
CA ALA A 41 4.55 0.49 -0.49
C ALA A 41 5.47 0.44 0.73
N ALA A 42 5.76 -0.75 1.25
CA ALA A 42 6.67 -0.91 2.39
C ALA A 42 8.07 -0.36 2.10
N ALA A 43 8.63 -0.61 0.91
CA ALA A 43 9.95 -0.11 0.53
C ALA A 43 9.99 1.42 0.52
N ILE A 44 8.98 2.07 -0.06
CA ILE A 44 8.89 3.54 -0.13
C ILE A 44 8.98 4.14 1.27
N PHE A 45 8.10 3.74 2.17
CA PHE A 45 8.01 4.33 3.51
C PHE A 45 9.16 3.89 4.43
N PHE A 46 9.59 2.63 4.36
CA PHE A 46 10.69 2.16 5.16
C PHE A 46 12.01 2.86 4.82
N LEU A 47 12.31 3.05 3.53
CA LEU A 47 13.49 3.79 3.11
C LEU A 47 13.42 5.26 3.52
N SER A 48 12.23 5.87 3.46
CA SER A 48 12.01 7.22 4.02
C SER A 48 12.28 7.27 5.53
N GLY A 49 11.78 6.31 6.28
CA GLY A 49 12.05 6.20 7.72
C GLY A 49 13.54 6.05 8.03
N ARG A 50 14.27 5.30 7.21
CA ARG A 50 15.72 5.10 7.38
C ARG A 50 16.53 6.37 7.22
N THR A 51 16.07 7.36 6.49
CA THR A 51 16.74 8.67 6.39
C THR A 51 16.63 9.51 7.66
N LYS A 52 15.72 9.14 8.55
CA LYS A 52 15.40 9.90 9.78
C LYS A 52 16.10 9.37 11.02
N ILE A 53 16.85 8.27 10.91
CA ILE A 53 17.53 7.65 12.06
C ILE A 53 19.02 7.48 11.84
N GLU A 54 19.76 7.61 12.90
CA GLU A 54 21.17 7.27 13.03
C GLU A 54 21.30 5.96 13.80
N GLY A 55 22.13 5.04 13.27
CA GLY A 55 22.23 3.71 13.83
C GLY A 55 20.91 2.92 13.70
N TRP A 56 20.43 2.34 14.79
CA TRP A 56 19.25 1.46 14.76
C TRP A 56 17.98 2.13 15.29
N PHE A 57 18.09 3.05 16.25
CA PHE A 57 16.93 3.55 16.99
C PHE A 57 16.99 5.04 17.35
N THR A 58 18.08 5.76 17.04
CA THR A 58 18.21 7.17 17.39
C THR A 58 17.69 8.03 16.25
N ILE A 59 16.72 8.89 16.53
CA ILE A 59 16.26 9.88 15.54
C ILE A 59 17.36 10.93 15.40
N SER A 60 17.73 11.24 14.15
CA SER A 60 18.79 12.19 13.86
C SER A 60 18.37 13.64 14.14
N ASP A 61 19.32 14.49 14.49
CA ASP A 61 19.06 15.93 14.64
C ASP A 61 18.55 16.54 13.35
N SER A 62 19.04 16.08 12.20
CA SER A 62 18.56 16.51 10.89
C SER A 62 17.09 16.19 10.65
N ALA A 63 16.57 15.09 11.20
CA ALA A 63 15.14 14.78 11.11
C ALA A 63 14.30 15.76 11.93
N TYR A 64 14.75 16.14 13.14
CA TYR A 64 14.05 17.16 13.93
C TYR A 64 14.07 18.53 13.24
N GLU A 65 15.19 18.92 12.64
CA GLU A 65 15.29 20.18 11.87
C GLU A 65 14.36 20.15 10.65
N LEU A 66 14.28 19.04 9.92
CA LEU A 66 13.39 18.86 8.79
C LEU A 66 11.92 19.12 9.18
N PHE A 67 11.48 18.58 10.32
CA PHE A 67 10.12 18.78 10.80
C PHE A 67 9.87 20.18 11.37
N ARG A 68 10.90 20.87 11.89
CA ARG A 68 10.77 22.25 12.41
C ARG A 68 10.71 23.29 11.31
N TYR A 69 11.52 23.14 10.27
CA TYR A 69 11.74 24.21 9.28
C TYR A 69 11.11 23.95 7.93
N GLU A 70 10.96 22.68 7.54
CA GLU A 70 10.44 22.33 6.21
C GLU A 70 9.02 21.77 6.28
N TYR A 71 8.76 20.78 7.13
CA TYR A 71 7.43 20.18 7.22
C TYR A 71 6.44 21.00 8.06
N ALA A 72 6.89 21.61 9.13
CA ALA A 72 6.18 22.59 9.97
C ALA A 72 4.66 22.40 10.08
N LEU A 73 4.21 21.22 10.49
CA LEU A 73 2.79 20.86 10.53
C LEU A 73 2.01 21.79 11.47
N PRO A 74 0.84 22.31 11.07
CA PRO A 74 0.17 23.41 11.79
C PRO A 74 -0.43 23.03 13.14
N LEU A 75 -0.72 21.74 13.39
CA LEU A 75 -1.48 21.29 14.57
C LEU A 75 -0.67 20.39 15.52
N ILE A 76 0.51 19.97 15.13
CA ILE A 76 1.32 19.00 15.87
C ILE A 76 2.70 19.61 16.14
N PRO A 77 3.20 19.59 17.38
CA PRO A 77 4.56 20.02 17.69
C PRO A 77 5.58 19.25 16.82
N SER A 78 6.52 19.95 16.22
CA SER A 78 7.45 19.42 15.22
C SER A 78 8.23 18.20 15.73
N ASP A 79 8.67 18.22 16.98
CA ASP A 79 9.40 17.10 17.58
C ASP A 79 8.51 15.86 17.74
N THR A 80 7.25 16.05 18.13
CA THR A 80 6.26 14.97 18.21
C THR A 80 5.95 14.39 16.83
N ALA A 81 5.81 15.27 15.82
CA ALA A 81 5.58 14.87 14.46
C ALA A 81 6.76 14.06 13.89
N ALA A 82 8.01 14.49 14.17
CA ALA A 82 9.22 13.76 13.75
C ALA A 82 9.26 12.34 14.35
N VAL A 83 8.99 12.21 15.64
CA VAL A 83 8.95 10.90 16.33
C VAL A 83 7.84 10.03 15.77
N ALA A 84 6.62 10.56 15.67
CA ALA A 84 5.45 9.82 15.19
C ALA A 84 5.63 9.34 13.74
N ALA A 85 6.15 10.20 12.86
CA ALA A 85 6.43 9.85 11.48
C ALA A 85 7.51 8.76 11.40
N THR A 86 8.63 8.92 12.12
CA THR A 86 9.72 7.93 12.12
C THR A 86 9.24 6.56 12.60
N ILE A 87 8.47 6.49 13.68
CA ILE A 87 7.88 5.22 14.16
C ILE A 87 6.94 4.65 13.12
N SER A 88 6.07 5.46 12.54
CA SER A 88 5.08 5.03 11.55
C SER A 88 5.74 4.47 10.29
N GLU A 89 6.80 5.13 9.81
CA GLU A 89 7.58 4.74 8.63
C GLU A 89 8.42 3.46 8.83
N HIS A 90 8.59 3.00 10.05
CA HIS A 90 9.20 1.69 10.34
C HIS A 90 8.15 0.64 10.65
N LEU A 91 7.19 0.94 11.51
CA LEU A 91 6.19 -0.02 11.99
C LEU A 91 5.26 -0.50 10.88
N PHE A 92 4.58 0.43 10.18
CA PHE A 92 3.58 0.05 9.18
C PHE A 92 4.19 -0.66 7.97
N PRO A 93 5.35 -0.28 7.43
CA PRO A 93 6.02 -1.07 6.40
C PRO A 93 6.35 -2.50 6.82
N VAL A 94 6.82 -2.72 8.04
CA VAL A 94 7.06 -4.07 8.56
C VAL A 94 5.76 -4.87 8.61
N LEU A 95 4.66 -4.27 9.08
CA LEU A 95 3.34 -4.90 9.07
C LEU A 95 2.88 -5.24 7.64
N LEU A 96 3.11 -4.35 6.67
CA LEU A 96 2.80 -4.61 5.26
C LEU A 96 3.61 -5.78 4.70
N VAL A 97 4.92 -5.85 4.96
CA VAL A 97 5.76 -6.97 4.49
C VAL A 97 5.26 -8.29 5.05
N LEU A 98 4.97 -8.35 6.34
CA LEU A 98 4.43 -9.53 7.00
C LEU A 98 2.99 -9.85 6.55
N GLY A 99 2.25 -8.84 6.06
CA GLY A 99 0.83 -8.94 5.79
C GLY A 99 0.01 -9.13 7.06
N LEU A 100 0.41 -8.42 8.10
CA LEU A 100 -0.26 -8.41 9.39
C LEU A 100 -0.95 -7.06 9.60
N PHE A 101 -2.24 -7.07 9.93
CA PHE A 101 -3.06 -5.86 10.00
C PHE A 101 -2.95 -5.01 8.72
N THR A 102 -2.89 -5.65 7.56
CA THR A 102 -2.58 -5.01 6.27
C THR A 102 -3.47 -3.81 5.99
N ARG A 103 -4.78 -3.93 6.20
CA ARG A 103 -5.74 -2.84 5.94
C ARG A 103 -5.47 -1.61 6.80
N TYR A 104 -5.19 -1.82 8.08
CA TYR A 104 -4.90 -0.75 9.03
C TYR A 104 -3.55 -0.09 8.75
N ALA A 105 -2.51 -0.88 8.48
CA ALA A 105 -1.21 -0.37 8.10
C ALA A 105 -1.26 0.44 6.80
N ALA A 106 -1.95 -0.07 5.78
CA ALA A 106 -2.15 0.65 4.53
C ALA A 106 -2.96 1.94 4.72
N LEU A 107 -4.01 1.92 5.55
CA LEU A 107 -4.81 3.10 5.85
C LEU A 107 -4.00 4.16 6.60
N ALA A 108 -3.16 3.76 7.55
CA ALA A 108 -2.29 4.67 8.28
C ALA A 108 -1.27 5.36 7.35
N LEU A 109 -0.61 4.59 6.47
CA LEU A 109 0.32 5.15 5.48
C LEU A 109 -0.38 6.01 4.43
N LEU A 110 -1.62 5.67 4.05
CA LEU A 110 -2.44 6.51 3.18
C LEU A 110 -2.78 7.84 3.86
N GLY A 111 -3.16 7.81 5.14
CA GLY A 111 -3.37 9.02 5.94
C GLY A 111 -2.12 9.89 6.02
N MET A 112 -0.94 9.29 6.23
CA MET A 112 0.34 10.01 6.18
C MET A 112 0.58 10.62 4.80
N THR A 113 0.31 9.89 3.70
CA THR A 113 0.43 10.41 2.33
C THR A 113 -0.46 11.64 2.11
N VAL A 114 -1.69 11.62 2.63
CA VAL A 114 -2.61 12.78 2.56
C VAL A 114 -2.07 13.98 3.34
N VAL A 115 -1.51 13.76 4.52
CA VAL A 115 -0.87 14.84 5.31
C VAL A 115 0.30 15.44 4.55
N ILE A 116 1.16 14.61 3.95
CA ILE A 116 2.31 15.07 3.16
C ILE A 116 1.84 15.86 1.94
N GLU A 117 0.82 15.40 1.23
CA GLU A 117 0.25 16.06 0.06
C GLU A 117 -0.29 17.46 0.40
N ILE A 118 -1.05 17.57 1.50
CA ILE A 118 -1.74 18.83 1.83
C ILE A 118 -0.80 19.85 2.45
N PHE A 119 0.12 19.42 3.33
CA PHE A 119 0.87 20.33 4.19
C PHE A 119 2.35 20.44 3.87
N VAL A 120 2.94 19.47 3.15
CA VAL A 120 4.40 19.39 2.97
C VAL A 120 4.79 19.61 1.50
N TYR A 121 4.29 18.78 0.61
CA TYR A 121 4.68 18.78 -0.81
C TYR A 121 3.47 18.69 -1.75
N PRO A 122 2.60 19.71 -1.83
CA PRO A 122 1.40 19.67 -2.68
C PRO A 122 1.72 19.52 -4.17
N ASP A 123 2.89 20.00 -4.62
CA ASP A 123 3.30 19.88 -6.02
C ASP A 123 3.80 18.46 -6.39
N ALA A 124 4.01 17.58 -5.40
CA ALA A 124 4.42 16.21 -5.62
C ALA A 124 3.24 15.23 -5.79
N TRP A 125 2.04 15.73 -6.07
CA TRP A 125 0.80 14.94 -6.21
C TRP A 125 0.91 13.73 -7.14
N PRO A 126 1.67 13.72 -8.27
CA PRO A 126 1.79 12.51 -9.09
C PRO A 126 2.49 11.36 -8.35
N THR A 127 3.49 11.69 -7.52
CA THR A 127 4.19 10.73 -6.67
C THR A 127 3.25 10.20 -5.59
N HIS A 128 2.54 11.08 -4.87
CA HIS A 128 1.62 10.69 -3.82
C HIS A 128 0.41 9.92 -4.36
N LEU A 129 -0.05 10.24 -5.56
CA LEU A 129 -1.08 9.45 -6.25
C LEU A 129 -0.60 8.03 -6.56
N SER A 130 0.68 7.87 -6.96
CA SER A 130 1.27 6.54 -7.17
C SER A 130 1.31 5.71 -5.87
N TRP A 131 1.64 6.33 -4.74
CA TRP A 131 1.60 5.68 -3.43
C TRP A 131 0.17 5.29 -3.04
N ALA A 132 -0.79 6.19 -3.24
CA ALA A 132 -2.21 5.89 -3.04
C ALA A 132 -2.68 4.73 -3.93
N GLY A 133 -2.20 4.64 -5.17
CA GLY A 133 -2.46 3.53 -6.09
C GLY A 133 -1.98 2.18 -5.57
N LEU A 134 -0.90 2.14 -4.77
CA LEU A 134 -0.44 0.93 -4.08
C LEU A 134 -1.25 0.64 -2.80
N LEU A 135 -1.60 1.68 -2.03
CA LEU A 135 -2.20 1.54 -0.70
C LEU A 135 -3.71 1.29 -0.75
N LEU A 136 -4.45 1.96 -1.65
CA LEU A 136 -5.92 1.81 -1.75
C LEU A 136 -6.38 0.37 -2.00
N PRO A 137 -5.76 -0.41 -2.93
CA PRO A 137 -6.12 -1.81 -3.08
C PRO A 137 -5.84 -2.64 -1.81
N LEU A 138 -4.79 -2.33 -1.05
CA LEU A 138 -4.48 -3.01 0.21
C LEU A 138 -5.52 -2.70 1.30
N VAL A 139 -6.03 -1.47 1.37
CA VAL A 139 -7.14 -1.10 2.25
C VAL A 139 -8.41 -1.87 1.86
N ALA A 140 -8.71 -1.90 0.56
CA ALA A 140 -9.95 -2.51 0.07
C ALA A 140 -9.94 -4.05 0.13
N LEU A 141 -8.85 -4.69 -0.27
CA LEU A 141 -8.73 -6.12 -0.50
C LEU A 141 -7.94 -6.86 0.58
N GLY A 142 -7.16 -6.15 1.40
CA GLY A 142 -6.28 -6.73 2.42
C GLY A 142 -5.00 -7.33 1.87
N GLY A 143 -4.31 -8.15 2.67
CA GLY A 143 -2.98 -8.69 2.37
C GLY A 143 -2.92 -9.84 1.36
N GLY A 144 -4.06 -10.41 0.97
CA GLY A 144 -4.14 -11.52 0.02
C GLY A 144 -3.80 -12.88 0.66
N ARG A 145 -3.58 -13.88 -0.21
CA ARG A 145 -3.36 -15.28 0.24
C ARG A 145 -2.02 -15.48 0.95
N ALA A 146 -1.00 -14.71 0.58
CA ALA A 146 0.35 -14.76 1.15
C ALA A 146 0.51 -13.72 2.27
N SER A 147 -0.37 -13.74 3.29
CA SER A 147 -0.37 -12.80 4.41
C SER A 147 -0.62 -13.52 5.73
N LEU A 148 -0.10 -12.96 6.81
CA LEU A 148 -0.40 -13.42 8.17
C LEU A 148 -1.85 -13.14 8.56
N ASP A 149 -2.48 -12.10 8.00
CA ASP A 149 -3.91 -11.82 8.18
C ASP A 149 -4.75 -13.03 7.83
N ARG A 150 -4.41 -13.70 6.70
CA ARG A 150 -5.12 -14.90 6.28
C ARG A 150 -4.88 -16.07 7.24
N LEU A 151 -3.64 -16.23 7.71
CA LEU A 151 -3.28 -17.30 8.65
C LEU A 151 -4.03 -17.15 9.97
N PHE A 152 -4.12 -15.92 10.49
CA PHE A 152 -4.78 -15.61 11.76
C PHE A 152 -6.27 -15.25 11.61
N ARG A 153 -6.82 -15.29 10.38
CA ARG A 153 -8.22 -14.95 10.07
C ARG A 153 -8.58 -13.51 10.48
N ILE A 154 -7.64 -12.60 10.34
CA ILE A 154 -7.86 -11.16 10.54
C ILE A 154 -8.57 -10.62 9.28
N PRO A 155 -9.65 -9.82 9.41
CA PRO A 155 -10.42 -9.31 8.28
C PRO A 155 -9.68 -8.30 7.40
#